data_6a882de881baf1e7210426aad3b016c8
#
_entry.id   6a882de881baf1e7210426aad3b016c8
#
_cell.length_a   1.000
_cell.length_b   1.000
_cell.length_c   1.000
_cell.angle_alpha   90.00
_cell.angle_beta   90.00
_cell.angle_gamma   90.00
#
_symmetry.space_group_name_H-M   'P 1'
#
loop_
_entity.id
_entity.type
_entity.pdbx_description
1 polymer ?
#
loop_
_entity_poly.entity_id
_entity_poly.type
_entity_poly.pdbx_seq_one_letter_code
_entity_poly.pdbx_strand_id
1 'polypeptide(L)'
;MLHQHSLFSRKIWLGVGMLVTVGALFGIYTFSEGQVDAASVARLRSVLLANELRQSSDDLTRMARTYVATGDASYKKYYDDIVEIRDGRQARPANYQSIYWDHVSAAKLRPDEGIGQAISLLELMRQASFTDTELAKLAQAKSNSDALARTEREAMAMVESPAAIGSASHLQAVAKLHDPAYHQLKAAIMQPISDVYDMVEERTRLAVQQAQMRATVLRWILIAAALALLVVMVQTRRALRNILGATPDALHTHITRIGEGDFTSPIDTQSAPADSVLQRLAQTQANLSRLDSERREAQTARLDALRESQH
;
A
#
# COMPACT_ATOMS: atom_id res chain seq x y z
N MET A 1 -50.51 12.21 0.71
CA MET A 1 -49.51 12.44 -0.32
C MET A 1 -48.23 13.14 0.17
N LEU A 2 -48.32 14.28 0.83
CA LEU A 2 -47.13 15.02 1.30
C LEU A 2 -46.20 14.17 2.19
N HIS A 3 -46.73 13.23 2.96
CA HIS A 3 -45.94 12.38 3.86
C HIS A 3 -45.09 11.31 3.13
N GLN A 4 -45.56 10.72 2.03
CA GLN A 4 -44.83 9.71 1.25
C GLN A 4 -43.73 10.35 0.39
N HIS A 5 -43.97 11.54 -0.15
CA HIS A 5 -42.92 12.30 -0.90
C HIS A 5 -41.76 12.71 0.03
N SER A 6 -42.05 13.10 1.29
CA SER A 6 -41.01 13.44 2.26
C SER A 6 -40.15 12.24 2.66
N LEU A 7 -40.76 11.06 2.81
CA LEU A 7 -40.03 9.82 3.12
C LEU A 7 -39.16 9.33 1.97
N PHE A 8 -39.60 9.46 0.75
CA PHE A 8 -38.81 9.11 -0.44
C PHE A 8 -37.59 10.02 -0.62
N SER A 9 -37.81 11.34 -0.52
CA SER A 9 -36.72 12.33 -0.58
C SER A 9 -35.67 12.07 0.50
N ARG A 10 -36.10 11.77 1.74
CA ARG A 10 -35.18 11.41 2.85
C ARG A 10 -34.35 10.16 2.53
N LYS A 11 -34.92 9.13 1.90
CA LYS A 11 -34.18 7.92 1.51
C LYS A 11 -33.15 8.19 0.43
N ILE A 12 -33.45 9.06 -0.52
CA ILE A 12 -32.47 9.49 -1.55
C ILE A 12 -31.30 10.21 -0.91
N TRP A 13 -31.57 11.23 -0.06
CA TRP A 13 -30.51 11.98 0.62
C TRP A 13 -29.68 11.10 1.56
N LEU A 14 -30.31 10.13 2.21
CA LEU A 14 -29.60 9.13 3.01
C LEU A 14 -28.70 8.25 2.13
N GLY A 15 -29.18 7.83 0.97
CA GLY A 15 -28.37 7.08 0.00
C GLY A 15 -27.17 7.88 -0.52
N VAL A 16 -27.37 9.16 -0.86
CA VAL A 16 -26.30 10.06 -1.30
C VAL A 16 -25.28 10.29 -0.18
N GLY A 17 -25.74 10.58 1.04
CA GLY A 17 -24.86 10.75 2.20
C GLY A 17 -24.04 9.48 2.48
N MET A 18 -24.67 8.32 2.36
CA MET A 18 -24.01 7.04 2.57
C MET A 18 -23.00 6.70 1.46
N LEU A 19 -23.28 7.09 0.20
CA LEU A 19 -22.34 6.95 -0.90
C LEU A 19 -21.08 7.81 -0.68
N VAL A 20 -21.26 9.05 -0.24
CA VAL A 20 -20.13 9.94 0.12
C VAL A 20 -19.32 9.35 1.28
N THR A 21 -20.00 8.78 2.29
CA THR A 21 -19.33 8.13 3.43
C THR A 21 -18.52 6.92 2.99
N VAL A 22 -19.06 6.06 2.12
CA VAL A 22 -18.33 4.90 1.56
C VAL A 22 -17.12 5.36 0.73
N GLY A 23 -17.27 6.43 -0.07
CA GLY A 23 -16.16 7.02 -0.81
C GLY A 23 -15.04 7.55 0.10
N ALA A 24 -15.39 8.24 1.17
CA ALA A 24 -14.42 8.73 2.16
C ALA A 24 -13.73 7.56 2.90
N LEU A 25 -14.46 6.55 3.33
CA LEU A 25 -13.91 5.35 3.96
C LEU A 25 -12.98 4.58 3.02
N PHE A 26 -13.31 4.52 1.72
CA PHE A 26 -12.43 3.92 0.71
C PHE A 26 -11.10 4.68 0.58
N GLY A 27 -11.15 6.03 0.57
CA GLY A 27 -9.94 6.85 0.59
C GLY A 27 -9.06 6.63 1.82
N ILE A 28 -9.68 6.53 3.02
CA ILE A 28 -8.97 6.24 4.27
C ILE A 28 -8.37 4.83 4.23
N TYR A 29 -9.10 3.85 3.69
CA TYR A 29 -8.61 2.47 3.56
C TYR A 29 -7.41 2.39 2.63
N THR A 30 -7.45 3.02 1.44
CA THR A 30 -6.31 3.02 0.50
C THR A 30 -5.08 3.71 1.08
N PHE A 31 -5.27 4.80 1.84
CA PHE A 31 -4.19 5.43 2.58
C PHE A 31 -3.59 4.49 3.64
N SER A 32 -4.43 3.75 4.38
CA SER A 32 -3.98 2.80 5.39
C SER A 32 -3.21 1.60 4.78
N GLU A 33 -3.62 1.10 3.61
CA GLU A 33 -2.85 0.07 2.87
C GLU A 33 -1.47 0.60 2.46
N GLY A 34 -1.37 1.85 2.01
CA GLY A 34 -0.08 2.48 1.72
C GLY A 34 0.85 2.57 2.95
N GLN A 35 0.30 2.68 4.16
CA GLN A 35 1.08 2.65 5.41
C GLN A 35 1.65 1.24 5.70
N VAL A 36 0.94 0.17 5.33
CA VAL A 36 1.45 -1.20 5.45
C VAL A 36 2.66 -1.42 4.54
N ASP A 37 2.57 -0.96 3.30
CA ASP A 37 3.67 -1.05 2.34
C ASP A 37 4.88 -0.23 2.81
N ALA A 38 4.66 0.99 3.26
CA ALA A 38 5.71 1.86 3.80
C ALA A 38 6.41 1.23 5.02
N ALA A 39 5.64 0.64 5.95
CA ALA A 39 6.19 -0.05 7.11
C ALA A 39 7.00 -1.29 6.71
N SER A 40 6.54 -2.04 5.71
CA SER A 40 7.23 -3.22 5.19
C SER A 40 8.55 -2.86 4.50
N VAL A 41 8.56 -1.80 3.70
CA VAL A 41 9.77 -1.26 3.05
C VAL A 41 10.76 -0.74 4.10
N ALA A 42 10.28 -0.01 5.11
CA ALA A 42 11.11 0.49 6.20
C ALA A 42 11.74 -0.66 7.00
N ARG A 43 10.97 -1.73 7.27
CA ARG A 43 11.48 -2.94 7.90
C ARG A 43 12.61 -3.57 7.08
N LEU A 44 12.36 -3.83 5.80
CA LEU A 44 13.36 -4.42 4.90
C LEU A 44 14.64 -3.59 4.88
N ARG A 45 14.52 -2.26 4.72
CA ARG A 45 15.65 -1.33 4.70
C ARG A 45 16.46 -1.40 6.01
N SER A 46 15.79 -1.39 7.16
CA SER A 46 16.45 -1.46 8.47
C SER A 46 17.21 -2.78 8.67
N VAL A 47 16.59 -3.91 8.31
CA VAL A 47 17.21 -5.23 8.40
C VAL A 47 18.42 -5.33 7.47
N LEU A 48 18.33 -4.82 6.24
CA LEU A 48 19.44 -4.82 5.28
C LEU A 48 20.62 -4.00 5.78
N LEU A 49 20.39 -2.81 6.37
CA LEU A 49 21.45 -1.97 6.93
C LEU A 49 22.12 -2.62 8.14
N ALA A 50 21.35 -3.24 9.04
CA ALA A 50 21.92 -3.99 10.16
C ALA A 50 22.76 -5.17 9.67
N ASN A 51 22.32 -5.89 8.65
CA ASN A 51 23.08 -6.99 8.04
C ASN A 51 24.34 -6.49 7.32
N GLU A 52 24.29 -5.32 6.65
CA GLU A 52 25.48 -4.70 6.00
C GLU A 52 26.59 -4.44 7.03
N LEU A 53 26.25 -3.98 8.26
CA LEU A 53 27.27 -3.78 9.30
C LEU A 53 27.95 -5.09 9.70
N ARG A 54 27.15 -6.14 9.91
CA ARG A 54 27.69 -7.47 10.23
C ARG A 54 28.60 -7.96 9.11
N GLN A 55 28.12 -7.91 7.88
CA GLN A 55 28.85 -8.37 6.70
C GLN A 55 30.16 -7.59 6.50
N SER A 56 30.13 -6.26 6.64
CA SER A 56 31.37 -5.46 6.52
C SER A 56 32.43 -5.87 7.52
N SER A 57 32.04 -6.23 8.75
CA SER A 57 32.97 -6.76 9.76
C SER A 57 33.53 -8.13 9.37
N ASP A 58 32.73 -9.01 8.77
CA ASP A 58 33.18 -10.32 8.30
C ASP A 58 34.11 -10.18 7.09
N ASP A 59 33.80 -9.29 6.16
CA ASP A 59 34.61 -9.00 4.98
C ASP A 59 35.96 -8.40 5.37
N LEU A 60 36.02 -7.45 6.31
CA LEU A 60 37.27 -6.92 6.84
C LEU A 60 38.17 -8.03 7.39
N THR A 61 37.59 -8.90 8.23
CA THR A 61 38.35 -10.07 8.76
C THR A 61 38.87 -10.96 7.65
N ARG A 62 38.04 -11.25 6.64
CA ARG A 62 38.41 -12.08 5.49
C ARG A 62 39.55 -11.44 4.69
N MET A 63 39.45 -10.16 4.37
CA MET A 63 40.47 -9.45 3.60
C MET A 63 41.81 -9.38 4.35
N ALA A 64 41.79 -9.05 5.65
CA ALA A 64 42.97 -9.00 6.48
C ALA A 64 43.67 -10.37 6.54
N ARG A 65 42.92 -11.44 6.84
CA ARG A 65 43.46 -12.80 6.90
C ARG A 65 44.02 -13.28 5.58
N THR A 66 43.32 -13.00 4.47
CA THR A 66 43.79 -13.42 3.13
C THR A 66 45.03 -12.65 2.74
N TYR A 67 45.10 -11.34 3.01
CA TYR A 67 46.31 -10.56 2.76
C TYR A 67 47.51 -11.10 3.57
N VAL A 68 47.30 -11.29 4.87
CA VAL A 68 48.36 -11.83 5.76
C VAL A 68 48.82 -13.22 5.30
N ALA A 69 47.91 -14.08 4.85
CA ALA A 69 48.29 -15.42 4.39
C ALA A 69 49.01 -15.44 3.02
N THR A 70 48.63 -14.55 2.11
CA THR A 70 49.08 -14.62 0.70
C THR A 70 50.05 -13.54 0.28
N GLY A 71 50.10 -12.41 0.98
CA GLY A 71 50.84 -11.20 0.57
C GLY A 71 50.25 -10.48 -0.64
N ASP A 72 49.08 -10.90 -1.18
CA ASP A 72 48.43 -10.27 -2.33
C ASP A 72 47.86 -8.89 -1.94
N ALA A 73 48.50 -7.83 -2.42
CA ALA A 73 48.17 -6.44 -2.12
C ALA A 73 46.75 -6.04 -2.49
N SER A 74 46.07 -6.79 -3.38
CA SER A 74 44.67 -6.57 -3.72
C SER A 74 43.78 -6.67 -2.50
N TYR A 75 44.01 -7.62 -1.60
CA TYR A 75 43.21 -7.80 -0.38
C TYR A 75 43.39 -6.69 0.65
N LYS A 76 44.61 -6.10 0.74
CA LYS A 76 44.84 -4.90 1.55
C LYS A 76 44.05 -3.71 1.00
N LYS A 77 44.03 -3.55 -0.30
CA LYS A 77 43.23 -2.50 -0.95
C LYS A 77 41.73 -2.70 -0.71
N TYR A 78 41.21 -3.93 -0.85
CA TYR A 78 39.82 -4.23 -0.60
C TYR A 78 39.45 -3.96 0.88
N TYR A 79 40.33 -4.26 1.80
CA TYR A 79 40.15 -3.90 3.21
C TYR A 79 39.97 -2.40 3.41
N ASP A 80 40.86 -1.60 2.83
CA ASP A 80 40.79 -0.13 2.92
C ASP A 80 39.52 0.40 2.25
N ASP A 81 39.14 -0.11 1.08
CA ASP A 81 37.90 0.25 0.38
C ASP A 81 36.65 -0.05 1.23
N ILE A 82 36.60 -1.19 1.91
CA ILE A 82 35.49 -1.54 2.83
C ILE A 82 35.37 -0.52 3.96
N VAL A 83 36.52 -0.14 4.57
CA VAL A 83 36.52 0.86 5.65
C VAL A 83 36.04 2.23 5.13
N GLU A 84 36.52 2.67 3.96
CA GLU A 84 36.18 3.95 3.38
C GLU A 84 34.69 4.05 2.98
N ILE A 85 34.14 2.97 2.39
CA ILE A 85 32.71 2.89 2.07
C ILE A 85 31.87 2.92 3.36
N ARG A 86 32.23 2.13 4.38
CA ARG A 86 31.52 2.07 5.66
C ARG A 86 31.50 3.42 6.36
N ASP A 87 32.63 4.12 6.34
CA ASP A 87 32.77 5.42 6.99
C ASP A 87 32.26 6.60 6.13
N GLY A 88 31.78 6.35 4.91
CA GLY A 88 31.23 7.35 4.00
C GLY A 88 32.25 8.26 3.34
N ARG A 89 33.51 7.82 3.27
CA ARG A 89 34.58 8.52 2.51
C ARG A 89 34.58 8.13 1.04
N GLN A 90 34.03 6.96 0.72
CA GLN A 90 33.85 6.47 -0.63
C GLN A 90 32.38 6.12 -0.88
N ALA A 91 31.89 6.38 -2.12
CA ALA A 91 30.54 6.02 -2.53
C ALA A 91 30.35 4.49 -2.57
N ARG A 92 29.16 4.01 -2.19
CA ARG A 92 28.83 2.60 -2.31
C ARG A 92 28.67 2.22 -3.78
N PRO A 93 29.26 1.11 -4.22
CA PRO A 93 28.94 0.52 -5.52
C PRO A 93 27.45 0.15 -5.63
N ALA A 94 26.93 0.11 -6.86
CA ALA A 94 25.62 -0.48 -7.11
C ALA A 94 25.61 -1.94 -6.62
N ASN A 95 24.54 -2.37 -6.01
CA ASN A 95 24.39 -3.74 -5.47
C ASN A 95 25.46 -4.13 -4.42
N TYR A 96 25.91 -3.16 -3.61
CA TYR A 96 26.93 -3.37 -2.56
C TYR A 96 26.52 -4.44 -1.53
N GLN A 97 25.29 -4.86 -1.51
CA GLN A 97 24.77 -5.86 -0.58
C GLN A 97 25.15 -7.28 -0.98
N SER A 98 25.19 -8.20 0.01
CA SER A 98 25.33 -9.64 -0.20
C SER A 98 26.74 -10.05 -0.64
N ILE A 99 26.91 -10.50 -1.87
CA ILE A 99 28.09 -11.20 -2.39
C ILE A 99 29.07 -10.28 -3.16
N TYR A 100 28.94 -8.95 -2.98
CA TYR A 100 29.77 -7.98 -3.74
C TYR A 100 31.27 -8.28 -3.64
N TRP A 101 31.80 -8.44 -2.42
CA TRP A 101 33.22 -8.68 -2.20
C TRP A 101 33.67 -10.09 -2.62
N ASP A 102 32.76 -11.05 -2.71
CA ASP A 102 33.08 -12.38 -3.26
C ASP A 102 33.32 -12.26 -4.78
N HIS A 103 32.48 -11.53 -5.50
CA HIS A 103 32.69 -11.25 -6.92
C HIS A 103 33.97 -10.45 -7.18
N VAL A 104 34.21 -9.39 -6.40
CA VAL A 104 35.41 -8.58 -6.52
C VAL A 104 36.66 -9.42 -6.31
N SER A 105 36.66 -10.28 -5.28
CA SER A 105 37.80 -11.15 -4.97
C SER A 105 38.04 -12.21 -6.04
N ALA A 106 36.97 -12.82 -6.57
CA ALA A 106 37.06 -13.86 -7.59
C ALA A 106 37.53 -13.31 -8.96
N ALA A 107 37.02 -12.18 -9.36
CA ALA A 107 37.33 -11.59 -10.68
C ALA A 107 38.61 -10.73 -10.67
N LYS A 108 39.17 -10.42 -9.50
CA LYS A 108 40.23 -9.41 -9.31
C LYS A 108 39.94 -8.05 -9.99
N LEU A 109 38.67 -7.82 -10.27
CA LEU A 109 38.14 -6.62 -10.88
C LEU A 109 37.26 -5.89 -9.87
N ARG A 110 37.34 -4.57 -9.88
CA ARG A 110 36.39 -3.76 -9.16
C ARG A 110 35.18 -3.57 -10.07
N PRO A 111 34.01 -4.16 -9.73
CA PRO A 111 32.79 -3.80 -10.45
C PRO A 111 32.53 -2.31 -10.28
N ASP A 112 31.88 -1.71 -11.24
CA ASP A 112 31.59 -0.30 -11.46
C ASP A 112 31.75 0.63 -10.23
N GLU A 113 32.48 1.71 -10.41
CA GLU A 113 32.58 2.79 -9.43
C GLU A 113 31.17 3.26 -9.09
N GLY A 114 30.84 3.24 -7.79
CA GLY A 114 29.49 3.47 -7.31
C GLY A 114 28.93 4.82 -7.77
N ILE A 115 27.70 4.80 -8.29
CA ILE A 115 26.92 5.98 -8.70
C ILE A 115 26.18 6.58 -7.47
N GLY A 116 26.68 6.37 -6.25
CA GLY A 116 26.03 6.81 -5.03
C GLY A 116 26.70 8.01 -4.39
N GLN A 117 26.02 8.62 -3.41
CA GLN A 117 26.63 9.58 -2.52
C GLN A 117 27.54 8.85 -1.50
N ALA A 118 28.66 9.48 -1.16
CA ALA A 118 29.52 9.02 -0.08
C ALA A 118 28.84 9.33 1.27
N ILE A 119 28.10 8.34 1.80
CA ILE A 119 27.33 8.45 3.06
C ILE A 119 27.76 7.29 3.96
N SER A 120 28.06 7.59 5.24
CA SER A 120 28.42 6.54 6.21
C SER A 120 27.25 5.59 6.49
N LEU A 121 27.58 4.35 6.85
CA LEU A 121 26.57 3.37 7.20
C LEU A 121 25.73 3.81 8.41
N LEU A 122 26.34 4.44 9.42
CA LEU A 122 25.63 5.00 10.56
C LEU A 122 24.66 6.12 10.16
N GLU A 123 25.02 6.95 9.20
CA GLU A 123 24.12 8.00 8.71
C GLU A 123 22.96 7.42 7.90
N LEU A 124 23.18 6.39 7.10
CA LEU A 124 22.10 5.67 6.43
C LEU A 124 21.14 5.02 7.43
N MET A 125 21.65 4.48 8.54
CA MET A 125 20.81 3.92 9.62
C MET A 125 20.01 5.03 10.32
N ARG A 126 20.59 6.20 10.55
CA ARG A 126 19.88 7.37 11.09
C ARG A 126 18.73 7.80 10.16
N GLN A 127 18.99 7.90 8.85
CA GLN A 127 17.99 8.20 7.84
C GLN A 127 16.90 7.11 7.71
N ALA A 128 17.22 5.88 8.07
CA ALA A 128 16.27 4.76 8.15
C ALA A 128 15.51 4.71 9.49
N SER A 129 15.59 5.78 10.31
CA SER A 129 14.87 5.95 11.58
C SER A 129 15.23 4.90 12.63
N PHE A 130 16.50 4.53 12.72
CA PHE A 130 16.99 3.78 13.87
C PHE A 130 16.85 4.63 15.13
N THR A 131 16.47 4.01 16.24
CA THR A 131 16.33 4.66 17.54
C THR A 131 17.66 5.06 18.13
N ASP A 132 17.66 6.03 19.06
CA ASP A 132 18.90 6.43 19.76
C ASP A 132 19.57 5.25 20.49
N THR A 133 18.78 4.33 21.03
CA THR A 133 19.29 3.12 21.70
C THR A 133 19.96 2.17 20.71
N GLU A 134 19.36 1.95 19.53
CA GLU A 134 19.95 1.16 18.45
C GLU A 134 21.25 1.82 17.95
N LEU A 135 21.24 3.15 17.73
CA LEU A 135 22.42 3.91 17.29
C LEU A 135 23.55 3.90 18.32
N ALA A 136 23.24 3.96 19.62
CA ALA A 136 24.25 3.84 20.67
C ALA A 136 24.94 2.48 20.68
N LYS A 137 24.20 1.39 20.50
CA LYS A 137 24.76 0.04 20.36
C LYS A 137 25.64 -0.11 19.10
N LEU A 138 25.22 0.50 17.99
CA LEU A 138 26.01 0.52 16.75
C LEU A 138 27.30 1.34 16.89
N ALA A 139 27.26 2.46 17.62
CA ALA A 139 28.45 3.23 17.94
C ALA A 139 29.43 2.43 18.79
N GLN A 140 28.95 1.63 19.74
CA GLN A 140 29.75 0.69 20.51
C GLN A 140 30.37 -0.38 19.61
N ALA A 141 29.59 -1.01 18.71
CA ALA A 141 30.11 -1.98 17.73
C ALA A 141 31.20 -1.36 16.84
N LYS A 142 30.98 -0.12 16.37
CA LYS A 142 31.99 0.61 15.57
C LYS A 142 33.27 0.85 16.35
N SER A 143 33.20 1.30 17.60
CA SER A 143 34.36 1.51 18.45
C SER A 143 35.17 0.22 18.65
N ASN A 144 34.48 -0.90 18.89
CA ASN A 144 35.10 -2.21 19.00
C ASN A 144 35.73 -2.66 17.70
N SER A 145 35.08 -2.40 16.56
CA SER A 145 35.60 -2.69 15.21
C SER A 145 36.86 -1.86 14.91
N ASP A 146 36.90 -0.60 15.31
CA ASP A 146 38.08 0.25 15.15
C ASP A 146 39.27 -0.25 15.99
N ALA A 147 39.00 -0.86 17.14
CA ALA A 147 40.02 -1.52 17.95
C ALA A 147 40.55 -2.80 17.29
N LEU A 148 39.65 -3.64 16.74
CA LEU A 148 40.05 -4.82 15.97
C LEU A 148 40.84 -4.46 14.73
N ALA A 149 40.43 -3.42 14.00
CA ALA A 149 41.11 -2.93 12.81
C ALA A 149 42.56 -2.47 13.09
N ARG A 150 42.87 -1.99 14.28
CA ARG A 150 44.28 -1.75 14.68
C ARG A 150 45.08 -3.03 14.70
N THR A 151 44.57 -4.08 15.34
CA THR A 151 45.20 -5.40 15.37
C THR A 151 45.38 -6.00 13.96
N GLU A 152 44.39 -5.86 13.11
CA GLU A 152 44.44 -6.33 11.73
C GLU A 152 45.50 -5.55 10.90
N ARG A 153 45.58 -4.22 11.03
CA ARG A 153 46.58 -3.40 10.36
C ARG A 153 47.99 -3.71 10.89
N GLU A 154 48.16 -3.94 12.18
CA GLU A 154 49.44 -4.35 12.73
C GLU A 154 49.88 -5.70 12.12
N ALA A 155 48.98 -6.67 12.04
CA ALA A 155 49.31 -7.97 11.42
C ALA A 155 49.62 -7.82 9.90
N MET A 156 48.86 -7.01 9.19
CA MET A 156 49.11 -6.70 7.77
C MET A 156 50.48 -6.02 7.56
N ALA A 157 50.86 -5.09 8.44
CA ALA A 157 52.16 -4.42 8.38
C ALA A 157 53.36 -5.38 8.58
N MET A 158 53.20 -6.44 9.36
CA MET A 158 54.24 -7.46 9.58
C MET A 158 54.58 -8.24 8.29
N VAL A 159 53.68 -8.24 7.30
CA VAL A 159 53.87 -8.97 6.02
C VAL A 159 53.95 -8.05 4.82
N GLU A 160 54.12 -6.76 5.03
CA GLU A 160 54.17 -5.77 3.94
C GLU A 160 55.34 -5.92 2.98
N SER A 161 56.48 -6.43 3.49
CA SER A 161 57.60 -6.82 2.66
C SER A 161 57.40 -8.21 2.06
N PRO A 162 57.59 -8.36 0.72
CA PRO A 162 57.50 -9.69 0.08
C PRO A 162 58.41 -10.75 0.72
N ALA A 163 59.56 -10.34 1.27
CA ALA A 163 60.50 -11.20 1.96
C ALA A 163 59.99 -11.68 3.30
N ALA A 164 58.90 -11.09 3.85
CA ALA A 164 58.32 -11.52 5.12
C ALA A 164 57.51 -12.79 4.96
N ILE A 165 56.94 -13.10 3.78
CA ILE A 165 56.15 -14.32 3.55
C ILE A 165 56.99 -15.58 3.80
N GLY A 166 56.53 -16.47 4.67
CA GLY A 166 57.23 -17.66 5.12
C GLY A 166 58.22 -17.44 6.28
N SER A 167 58.43 -16.21 6.74
CA SER A 167 59.31 -15.85 7.85
C SER A 167 58.64 -16.06 9.22
N ALA A 168 59.41 -15.92 10.28
CA ALA A 168 58.89 -15.92 11.66
C ALA A 168 57.89 -14.80 11.91
N SER A 169 58.12 -13.61 11.27
CA SER A 169 57.15 -12.49 11.31
C SER A 169 55.81 -12.83 10.67
N HIS A 170 55.82 -13.55 9.55
CA HIS A 170 54.59 -14.03 8.89
C HIS A 170 53.81 -14.98 9.83
N LEU A 171 54.47 -15.94 10.47
CA LEU A 171 53.82 -16.85 11.40
C LEU A 171 53.20 -16.12 12.60
N GLN A 172 53.86 -15.08 13.10
CA GLN A 172 53.37 -14.22 14.16
C GLN A 172 52.13 -13.40 13.67
N ALA A 173 52.18 -12.88 12.49
CA ALA A 173 51.03 -12.14 11.89
C ALA A 173 49.80 -13.03 11.73
N VAL A 174 50.00 -14.25 11.21
CA VAL A 174 48.92 -15.26 11.12
C VAL A 174 48.37 -15.60 12.51
N ALA A 175 49.26 -15.88 13.47
CA ALA A 175 48.85 -16.24 14.85
C ALA A 175 48.00 -15.10 15.46
N LYS A 176 48.42 -13.84 15.31
CA LYS A 176 47.71 -12.64 15.81
C LYS A 176 46.28 -12.50 15.31
N LEU A 177 45.97 -12.96 14.10
CA LEU A 177 44.62 -12.93 13.53
C LEU A 177 43.78 -14.19 13.84
N HIS A 178 44.35 -15.17 14.57
CA HIS A 178 43.69 -16.45 14.86
C HIS A 178 43.74 -16.83 16.36
N ASP A 179 44.33 -15.99 17.21
CA ASP A 179 44.43 -16.25 18.62
C ASP A 179 43.08 -16.02 19.38
N PRO A 180 42.98 -16.52 20.61
CA PRO A 180 41.78 -16.31 21.42
C PRO A 180 41.45 -14.84 21.66
N ALA A 181 42.43 -13.94 21.75
CA ALA A 181 42.20 -12.50 21.97
C ALA A 181 41.53 -11.86 20.75
N TYR A 182 41.96 -12.24 19.53
CA TYR A 182 41.31 -11.81 18.30
C TYR A 182 39.84 -12.26 18.27
N HIS A 183 39.55 -13.51 18.61
CA HIS A 183 38.17 -14.01 18.64
C HIS A 183 37.30 -13.30 19.69
N GLN A 184 37.87 -12.94 20.86
CA GLN A 184 37.16 -12.14 21.86
C GLN A 184 36.83 -10.72 21.32
N LEU A 185 37.78 -10.05 20.68
CA LEU A 185 37.53 -8.76 20.05
C LEU A 185 36.46 -8.86 18.98
N LYS A 186 36.48 -9.90 18.14
CA LYS A 186 35.43 -10.14 17.12
C LYS A 186 34.08 -10.39 17.77
N ALA A 187 33.98 -11.18 18.82
CA ALA A 187 32.73 -11.40 19.54
C ALA A 187 32.20 -10.11 20.17
N ALA A 188 33.07 -9.25 20.70
CA ALA A 188 32.69 -7.96 21.27
C ALA A 188 32.08 -6.99 20.23
N ILE A 189 32.43 -7.16 18.94
CA ILE A 189 31.78 -6.41 17.83
C ILE A 189 30.44 -7.03 17.50
N MET A 190 30.36 -8.36 17.40
CA MET A 190 29.19 -9.07 16.92
C MET A 190 28.02 -9.01 17.91
N GLN A 191 28.28 -9.01 19.22
CA GLN A 191 27.23 -8.99 20.24
C GLN A 191 26.33 -7.73 20.14
N PRO A 192 26.85 -6.48 20.13
CA PRO A 192 26.02 -5.30 19.94
C PRO A 192 25.26 -5.28 18.60
N ILE A 193 25.85 -5.86 17.54
CA ILE A 193 25.18 -5.96 16.22
C ILE A 193 23.99 -6.91 16.30
N SER A 194 24.17 -8.08 16.97
CA SER A 194 23.09 -9.03 17.22
C SER A 194 21.96 -8.40 18.02
N ASP A 195 22.31 -7.68 19.10
CA ASP A 195 21.33 -6.98 19.94
C ASP A 195 20.51 -5.97 19.11
N VAL A 196 21.17 -5.21 18.24
CA VAL A 196 20.49 -4.24 17.35
C VAL A 196 19.60 -4.96 16.35
N TYR A 197 20.07 -6.06 15.77
CA TYR A 197 19.26 -6.85 14.85
C TYR A 197 17.93 -7.29 15.50
N ASP A 198 17.99 -7.81 16.71
CA ASP A 198 16.81 -8.25 17.45
C ASP A 198 15.88 -7.06 17.78
N MET A 199 16.44 -5.91 18.19
CA MET A 199 15.68 -4.69 18.47
C MET A 199 14.98 -4.15 17.22
N VAL A 200 15.68 -4.08 16.08
CA VAL A 200 15.13 -3.63 14.78
C VAL A 200 14.05 -4.58 14.31
N GLU A 201 14.28 -5.88 14.38
CA GLU A 201 13.30 -6.90 13.98
C GLU A 201 12.01 -6.77 14.79
N GLU A 202 12.11 -6.70 16.12
CA GLU A 202 10.93 -6.59 16.99
C GLU A 202 10.16 -5.27 16.75
N ARG A 203 10.87 -4.13 16.73
CA ARG A 203 10.26 -2.82 16.49
C ARG A 203 9.54 -2.76 15.15
N THR A 204 10.20 -3.21 14.10
CA THR A 204 9.65 -3.12 12.74
C THR A 204 8.55 -4.16 12.51
N ARG A 205 8.65 -5.34 13.13
CA ARG A 205 7.59 -6.34 13.14
C ARG A 205 6.31 -5.79 13.79
N LEU A 206 6.44 -5.14 14.94
CA LEU A 206 5.30 -4.51 15.63
C LEU A 206 4.69 -3.39 14.80
N ALA A 207 5.50 -2.56 14.13
CA ALA A 207 4.99 -1.50 13.25
C ALA A 207 4.16 -2.06 12.09
N VAL A 208 4.66 -3.11 11.42
CA VAL A 208 3.92 -3.80 10.34
C VAL A 208 2.61 -4.40 10.86
N GLN A 209 2.66 -5.11 11.99
CA GLN A 209 1.45 -5.71 12.59
C GLN A 209 0.40 -4.66 12.94
N GLN A 210 0.80 -3.53 13.53
CA GLN A 210 -0.12 -2.43 13.85
C GLN A 210 -0.75 -1.82 12.59
N ALA A 211 0.05 -1.60 11.54
CA ALA A 211 -0.45 -1.10 10.26
C ALA A 211 -1.46 -2.08 9.64
N GLN A 212 -1.13 -3.38 9.60
CA GLN A 212 -2.01 -4.43 9.09
C GLN A 212 -3.32 -4.54 9.89
N MET A 213 -3.26 -4.44 11.22
CA MET A 213 -4.46 -4.47 12.06
C MET A 213 -5.39 -3.30 11.74
N ARG A 214 -4.84 -2.07 11.61
CA ARG A 214 -5.63 -0.87 11.23
C ARG A 214 -6.27 -1.05 9.85
N ALA A 215 -5.52 -1.49 8.85
CA ALA A 215 -6.04 -1.74 7.50
C ALA A 215 -7.15 -2.81 7.50
N THR A 216 -6.97 -3.88 8.27
CA THR A 216 -7.98 -4.95 8.40
C THR A 216 -9.29 -4.45 9.05
N VAL A 217 -9.21 -3.66 10.10
CA VAL A 217 -10.40 -3.05 10.75
C VAL A 217 -11.11 -2.12 9.76
N LEU A 218 -10.37 -1.25 9.08
CA LEU A 218 -10.95 -0.34 8.06
C LEU A 218 -11.61 -1.10 6.91
N ARG A 219 -11.01 -2.22 6.46
CA ARG A 219 -11.60 -3.10 5.44
C ARG A 219 -12.96 -3.64 5.86
N TRP A 220 -13.08 -4.13 7.08
CA TRP A 220 -14.37 -4.63 7.59
C TRP A 220 -15.41 -3.54 7.75
N ILE A 221 -15.02 -2.34 8.21
CA ILE A 221 -15.91 -1.18 8.28
C ILE A 221 -16.40 -0.79 6.87
N LEU A 222 -15.52 -0.77 5.88
CA LEU A 222 -15.85 -0.47 4.49
C LEU A 222 -16.84 -1.48 3.90
N ILE A 223 -16.62 -2.79 4.14
CA ILE A 223 -17.52 -3.85 3.70
C ILE A 223 -18.91 -3.67 4.35
N ALA A 224 -18.96 -3.43 5.64
CA ALA A 224 -20.22 -3.21 6.35
C ALA A 224 -20.97 -1.97 5.81
N ALA A 225 -20.26 -0.88 5.56
CA ALA A 225 -20.84 0.35 4.99
C ALA A 225 -21.36 0.11 3.56
N ALA A 226 -20.62 -0.64 2.72
CA ALA A 226 -21.05 -0.99 1.38
C ALA A 226 -22.32 -1.87 1.37
N LEU A 227 -22.39 -2.85 2.28
CA LEU A 227 -23.60 -3.68 2.45
C LEU A 227 -24.80 -2.84 2.93
N ALA A 228 -24.60 -1.92 3.87
CA ALA A 228 -25.65 -1.02 4.33
C ALA A 228 -26.14 -0.09 3.19
N LEU A 229 -25.22 0.42 2.36
CA LEU A 229 -25.58 1.20 1.16
C LEU A 229 -26.42 0.37 0.18
N LEU A 230 -26.06 -0.88 -0.06
CA LEU A 230 -26.82 -1.79 -0.91
C LEU A 230 -28.25 -1.98 -0.38
N VAL A 231 -28.41 -2.17 0.94
CA VAL A 231 -29.74 -2.28 1.58
C VAL A 231 -30.56 -1.00 1.36
N VAL A 232 -29.97 0.17 1.55
CA VAL A 232 -30.64 1.47 1.31
C VAL A 232 -31.05 1.61 -0.16
N MET A 233 -30.18 1.23 -1.11
CA MET A 233 -30.50 1.24 -2.55
C MET A 233 -31.69 0.34 -2.88
N VAL A 234 -31.70 -0.89 -2.36
CA VAL A 234 -32.82 -1.83 -2.57
C VAL A 234 -34.12 -1.27 -1.97
N GLN A 235 -34.06 -0.70 -0.77
CA GLN A 235 -35.23 -0.08 -0.13
C GLN A 235 -35.72 1.13 -0.91
N THR A 236 -34.85 1.96 -1.43
CA THR A 236 -35.20 3.14 -2.24
C THR A 236 -35.84 2.70 -3.56
N ARG A 237 -35.27 1.68 -4.23
CA ARG A 237 -35.86 1.10 -5.45
C ARG A 237 -37.27 0.52 -5.20
N ARG A 238 -37.47 -0.19 -4.09
CA ARG A 238 -38.78 -0.71 -3.68
C ARG A 238 -39.78 0.43 -3.43
N ALA A 239 -39.35 1.48 -2.72
CA ALA A 239 -40.20 2.64 -2.44
C ALA A 239 -40.59 3.36 -3.74
N LEU A 240 -39.66 3.56 -4.67
CA LEU A 240 -39.95 4.15 -5.99
C LEU A 240 -40.97 3.32 -6.76
N ARG A 241 -40.78 1.99 -6.80
CA ARG A 241 -41.71 1.07 -7.49
C ARG A 241 -43.14 1.13 -6.89
N ASN A 242 -43.25 1.25 -5.56
CA ASN A 242 -44.52 1.37 -4.89
C ASN A 242 -45.23 2.72 -5.19
N ILE A 243 -44.46 3.82 -5.28
CA ILE A 243 -45.00 5.14 -5.63
C ILE A 243 -45.45 5.16 -7.08
N LEU A 244 -44.66 4.63 -8.01
CA LEU A 244 -44.98 4.61 -9.43
C LEU A 244 -46.12 3.61 -9.76
N GLY A 245 -46.16 2.48 -9.09
CA GLY A 245 -47.13 1.37 -9.36
C GLY A 245 -46.77 0.53 -10.59
N ALA A 246 -45.73 0.94 -11.37
CA ALA A 246 -45.19 0.23 -12.53
C ALA A 246 -43.71 0.57 -12.73
N THR A 247 -43.09 -0.05 -13.73
CA THR A 247 -41.73 0.37 -14.15
C THR A 247 -41.79 1.75 -14.87
N PRO A 248 -40.75 2.58 -14.79
CA PRO A 248 -40.68 3.86 -15.46
C PRO A 248 -41.02 3.78 -16.97
N ASP A 249 -40.51 2.72 -17.63
CA ASP A 249 -40.74 2.50 -19.06
C ASP A 249 -42.20 2.22 -19.39
N ALA A 250 -42.86 1.38 -18.55
CA ALA A 250 -44.28 1.08 -18.70
C ALA A 250 -45.16 2.37 -18.51
N LEU A 251 -44.82 3.18 -17.50
CA LEU A 251 -45.47 4.47 -17.25
C LEU A 251 -45.29 5.41 -18.43
N HIS A 252 -44.08 5.54 -18.96
CA HIS A 252 -43.78 6.36 -20.10
C HIS A 252 -44.64 5.94 -21.32
N THR A 253 -44.73 4.64 -21.60
CA THR A 253 -45.56 4.08 -22.69
C THR A 253 -47.03 4.45 -22.53
N HIS A 254 -47.57 4.31 -21.31
CA HIS A 254 -48.98 4.68 -21.07
C HIS A 254 -49.22 6.19 -21.20
N ILE A 255 -48.31 7.03 -20.72
CA ILE A 255 -48.41 8.50 -20.86
C ILE A 255 -48.35 8.91 -22.33
N THR A 256 -47.44 8.32 -23.11
CA THR A 256 -47.31 8.61 -24.55
C THR A 256 -48.61 8.24 -25.30
N ARG A 257 -49.17 7.04 -25.07
CA ARG A 257 -50.44 6.60 -25.69
C ARG A 257 -51.60 7.54 -25.37
N ILE A 258 -51.75 7.94 -24.12
CA ILE A 258 -52.78 8.92 -23.72
C ILE A 258 -52.54 10.25 -24.43
N GLY A 259 -51.30 10.72 -24.57
CA GLY A 259 -50.95 11.94 -25.32
C GLY A 259 -51.25 11.86 -26.81
N GLU A 260 -51.19 10.68 -27.40
CA GLU A 260 -51.57 10.40 -28.80
C GLU A 260 -53.08 10.24 -29.00
N GLY A 261 -53.87 10.33 -27.93
CA GLY A 261 -55.35 10.26 -27.99
C GLY A 261 -55.90 8.85 -27.84
N ASP A 262 -55.11 7.87 -27.48
CA ASP A 262 -55.58 6.52 -27.16
C ASP A 262 -56.12 6.47 -25.71
N PHE A 263 -57.40 6.69 -25.56
CA PHE A 263 -58.08 6.61 -24.26
C PHE A 263 -58.77 5.26 -24.02
N THR A 264 -58.63 4.31 -24.96
CA THR A 264 -59.36 3.00 -24.92
C THR A 264 -58.50 1.84 -24.52
N SER A 265 -57.21 1.89 -24.71
CA SER A 265 -56.26 0.82 -24.35
C SER A 265 -56.23 0.62 -22.82
N PRO A 266 -56.50 -0.60 -22.28
CA PRO A 266 -56.60 -0.81 -20.85
C PRO A 266 -55.23 -0.66 -20.15
N ILE A 267 -55.23 0.05 -19.00
CA ILE A 267 -54.09 0.11 -18.09
C ILE A 267 -54.32 -0.93 -17.02
N ASP A 268 -53.43 -1.94 -16.94
CA ASP A 268 -53.49 -2.97 -15.88
C ASP A 268 -53.05 -2.36 -14.54
N THR A 269 -53.98 -2.22 -13.63
CA THR A 269 -53.78 -1.69 -12.25
C THR A 269 -53.89 -2.74 -11.17
N GLN A 270 -54.09 -4.06 -11.53
CA GLN A 270 -54.40 -5.11 -10.53
C GLN A 270 -53.26 -5.28 -9.49
N SER A 271 -52.01 -5.07 -9.89
CA SER A 271 -50.83 -5.17 -9.02
C SER A 271 -50.34 -3.83 -8.45
N ALA A 272 -50.98 -2.72 -8.81
CA ALA A 272 -50.54 -1.39 -8.42
C ALA A 272 -51.14 -0.95 -7.07
N PRO A 273 -50.35 -0.34 -6.15
CA PRO A 273 -50.88 0.24 -4.93
C PRO A 273 -51.96 1.31 -5.20
N ALA A 274 -52.95 1.37 -4.31
CA ALA A 274 -54.15 2.21 -4.46
C ALA A 274 -53.89 3.72 -4.71
N ASP A 275 -52.77 4.25 -4.23
CA ASP A 275 -52.35 5.63 -4.37
C ASP A 275 -51.20 5.88 -5.38
N SER A 276 -50.91 4.87 -6.21
CA SER A 276 -49.78 4.94 -7.16
C SER A 276 -50.08 5.88 -8.33
N VAL A 277 -49.01 6.35 -8.99
CA VAL A 277 -49.11 7.18 -10.19
C VAL A 277 -49.83 6.44 -11.31
N LEU A 278 -49.58 5.11 -11.46
CA LEU A 278 -50.28 4.28 -12.44
C LEU A 278 -51.80 4.28 -12.26
N GLN A 279 -52.25 4.17 -11.04
CA GLN A 279 -53.68 4.13 -10.75
C GLN A 279 -54.36 5.47 -11.00
N ARG A 280 -53.69 6.60 -10.70
CA ARG A 280 -54.18 7.95 -11.06
C ARG A 280 -54.20 8.18 -12.55
N LEU A 281 -53.17 7.65 -13.25
CA LEU A 281 -53.13 7.72 -14.71
C LEU A 281 -54.29 6.97 -15.34
N ALA A 282 -54.59 5.76 -14.86
CA ALA A 282 -55.76 4.99 -15.32
C ALA A 282 -57.12 5.74 -15.04
N GLN A 283 -57.23 6.38 -13.89
CA GLN A 283 -58.38 7.18 -13.54
C GLN A 283 -58.54 8.42 -14.45
N THR A 284 -57.40 9.07 -14.78
CA THR A 284 -57.40 10.20 -15.71
C THR A 284 -57.76 9.73 -17.09
N GLN A 285 -57.24 8.60 -17.59
CA GLN A 285 -57.59 8.02 -18.88
C GLN A 285 -59.11 7.71 -18.95
N ALA A 286 -59.68 7.09 -17.91
CA ALA A 286 -61.13 6.82 -17.88
C ALA A 286 -61.98 8.11 -17.94
N ASN A 287 -61.56 9.18 -17.25
CA ASN A 287 -62.25 10.46 -17.32
C ASN A 287 -62.14 11.10 -18.73
N LEU A 288 -60.95 11.03 -19.38
CA LEU A 288 -60.76 11.53 -20.73
C LEU A 288 -61.60 10.73 -21.75
N SER A 289 -61.64 9.40 -21.62
CA SER A 289 -62.46 8.52 -22.45
C SER A 289 -63.95 8.89 -22.38
N ARG A 290 -64.47 9.17 -21.17
CA ARG A 290 -65.85 9.57 -20.97
C ARG A 290 -66.11 10.94 -21.63
N LEU A 291 -65.25 11.91 -21.43
CA LEU A 291 -65.38 13.24 -22.04
C LEU A 291 -65.30 13.18 -23.57
N ASP A 292 -64.47 12.32 -24.14
CA ASP A 292 -64.40 12.13 -25.60
C ASP A 292 -65.67 11.48 -26.16
N SER A 293 -66.27 10.48 -25.46
CA SER A 293 -67.54 9.89 -25.87
C SER A 293 -68.70 10.89 -25.77
N GLU A 294 -68.78 11.67 -24.69
CA GLU A 294 -69.81 12.75 -24.56
C GLU A 294 -69.66 13.80 -25.65
N ARG A 295 -68.44 14.16 -26.02
CA ARG A 295 -68.18 15.11 -27.10
C ARG A 295 -68.59 14.57 -28.46
N ARG A 296 -68.33 13.30 -28.76
CA ARG A 296 -68.69 12.64 -30.01
C ARG A 296 -70.22 12.52 -30.12
N GLU A 297 -70.93 12.14 -29.04
CA GLU A 297 -72.40 12.09 -29.00
C GLU A 297 -73.00 13.46 -29.21
N ALA A 298 -72.46 14.51 -28.59
CA ALA A 298 -72.94 15.88 -28.79
C ALA A 298 -72.68 16.36 -30.22
N GLN A 299 -71.60 15.96 -30.85
CA GLN A 299 -71.34 16.31 -32.29
C GLN A 299 -72.26 15.55 -33.24
N THR A 300 -72.53 14.27 -33.02
CA THR A 300 -73.52 13.50 -33.81
C THR A 300 -74.92 14.09 -33.72
N ALA A 301 -75.40 14.33 -32.47
CA ALA A 301 -76.70 14.98 -32.23
C ALA A 301 -76.81 16.35 -32.91
N ARG A 302 -75.75 17.16 -32.91
CA ARG A 302 -75.70 18.45 -33.61
C ARG A 302 -75.73 18.31 -35.13
N LEU A 303 -75.05 17.28 -35.67
CA LEU A 303 -75.09 16.99 -37.11
C LEU A 303 -76.47 16.49 -37.56
N ASP A 304 -77.12 15.66 -36.76
CA ASP A 304 -78.50 15.15 -37.03
C ASP A 304 -79.54 16.28 -36.97
N ALA A 305 -79.46 17.15 -35.94
CA ALA A 305 -80.30 18.31 -35.83
C ALA A 305 -80.14 19.31 -37.04
N LEU A 306 -78.90 19.43 -37.55
CA LEU A 306 -78.63 20.22 -38.76
C LEU A 306 -79.21 19.58 -40.05
N ARG A 307 -79.21 18.27 -40.17
CA ARG A 307 -79.81 17.52 -41.27
C ARG A 307 -81.35 17.63 -41.26
N GLU A 308 -81.98 17.52 -40.08
CA GLU A 308 -83.43 17.70 -39.92
C GLU A 308 -83.90 19.13 -40.26
N SER A 309 -83.07 20.17 -40.08
CA SER A 309 -83.36 21.52 -40.35
C SER A 309 -83.25 21.90 -41.84
N GLN A 310 -82.72 21.02 -42.71
CA GLN A 310 -82.55 21.20 -44.14
C GLN A 310 -83.57 20.45 -44.98
N HIS A 311 -84.53 19.76 -44.39
CA HIS A 311 -85.72 19.16 -44.96
C HIS A 311 -86.95 19.95 -44.58
#